data_a5c9b66ea4be358a063f39b33004db22
#
_entry.id   a5c9b66ea4be358a063f39b33004db22
#
_cell.length_a   1.000
_cell.length_b   1.000
_cell.length_c   1.000
_cell.angle_alpha   90.00
_cell.angle_beta   90.00
_cell.angle_gamma   90.00
#
_symmetry.space_group_name_H-M   'P 1'
#
loop_
_entity.id
_entity.type
_entity.pdbx_description
1 polymer ?
#
loop_
_entity_poly.entity_id
_entity_poly.type
_entity_poly.pdbx_seq_one_letter_code
_entity_poly.pdbx_strand_id
1 'polypeptide(L)'
;VGSEMCIRDRYERMVMRRHTNGGHDHVLGELWRQCENFNANVVIMYQHVCCKTMAGLQGLFDDQARELGIHLIWVEHDLMDPRTVSRKDMRGRVNNYMVNVMHAEPVDPTLIDIDDEVTW
;
A
#
# COMPACT_ATOMS: atom_id res chain seq x y z
N VAL A 1 28.37 16.07 17.55
CA VAL A 1 28.61 14.64 17.89
C VAL A 1 27.33 13.94 18.34
N GLY A 2 26.42 14.64 18.98
CA GLY A 2 25.14 14.03 19.40
C GLY A 2 24.14 13.80 18.26
N SER A 3 24.25 14.55 17.17
CA SER A 3 23.25 14.50 16.07
C SER A 3 23.36 13.25 15.21
N GLU A 4 24.55 12.74 14.94
CA GLU A 4 24.73 11.56 14.09
C GLU A 4 24.32 10.26 14.78
N MET A 5 24.59 10.12 16.08
CA MET A 5 24.09 9.00 16.87
C MET A 5 22.57 9.03 17.02
N CYS A 6 21.98 10.21 17.23
CA CYS A 6 20.53 10.36 17.30
C CYS A 6 19.85 10.04 15.97
N ILE A 7 20.48 10.36 14.84
CA ILE A 7 19.96 10.02 13.51
C ILE A 7 20.02 8.52 13.27
N ARG A 8 21.13 7.87 13.60
CA ARG A 8 21.26 6.40 13.52
C ARG A 8 20.26 5.69 14.42
N ASP A 9 20.19 6.06 15.69
CA ASP A 9 19.23 5.49 16.63
C ASP A 9 17.79 5.65 16.18
N ARG A 10 17.46 6.79 15.56
CA ARG A 10 16.14 7.05 15.04
C ARG A 10 15.83 6.18 13.83
N TYR A 11 16.79 6.02 12.91
CA TYR A 11 16.66 5.15 11.75
C TYR A 11 16.55 3.67 12.13
N GLU A 12 17.41 3.22 13.03
CA GLU A 12 17.37 1.84 13.54
C GLU A 12 16.07 1.54 14.28
N ARG A 13 15.58 2.45 15.09
CA ARG A 13 14.29 2.31 15.77
C ARG A 13 13.11 2.28 14.79
N MET A 14 13.15 3.05 13.73
CA MET A 14 12.10 3.04 12.70
C MET A 14 12.08 1.72 11.93
N VAL A 15 13.24 1.19 11.55
CA VAL A 15 13.34 -0.08 10.82
C VAL A 15 13.00 -1.27 11.71
N MET A 16 13.53 -1.29 12.94
CA MET A 16 13.35 -2.41 13.86
C MET A 16 11.96 -2.48 14.52
N ARG A 17 11.24 -1.37 14.59
CA ARG A 17 9.90 -1.34 15.17
C ARG A 17 8.77 -1.70 14.20
N ARG A 18 9.01 -1.69 12.90
CA ARG A 18 7.93 -1.92 11.93
C ARG A 18 7.55 -3.39 11.83
N HIS A 19 8.01 -4.08 10.82
CA HIS A 19 7.53 -5.42 10.50
C HIS A 19 8.20 -6.53 11.28
N THR A 20 9.40 -6.29 11.83
CA THR A 20 10.25 -7.35 12.35
C THR A 20 10.08 -7.59 13.86
N ASN A 21 9.72 -6.57 14.63
CA ASN A 21 9.71 -6.66 16.11
C ASN A 21 8.40 -6.22 16.77
N GLY A 22 7.44 -5.71 15.99
CA GLY A 22 6.19 -5.28 16.57
C GLY A 22 5.06 -6.10 16.06
N GLY A 23 4.50 -7.05 16.39
CA GLY A 23 3.36 -7.82 15.86
C GLY A 23 2.42 -7.05 14.89
N HIS A 24 1.41 -7.68 14.44
CA HIS A 24 0.45 -7.10 13.50
C HIS A 24 -0.19 -5.79 14.01
N ASP A 25 -0.42 -5.67 15.32
CA ASP A 25 -1.00 -4.46 15.93
C ASP A 25 -0.15 -3.21 15.68
N HIS A 26 1.16 -3.36 15.59
CA HIS A 26 2.07 -2.25 15.34
C HIS A 26 1.96 -1.75 13.89
N VAL A 27 1.85 -2.66 12.95
CA VAL A 27 1.72 -2.34 11.52
C VAL A 27 0.38 -1.68 11.22
N LEU A 28 -0.68 -2.25 11.75
CA LEU A 28 -2.04 -1.72 11.64
C LEU A 28 -2.16 -0.34 12.29
N GLY A 29 -1.72 -0.22 13.55
CA GLY A 29 -1.79 1.05 14.27
C GLY A 29 -0.95 2.17 13.64
N GLU A 30 0.19 1.84 13.03
CA GLU A 30 0.98 2.83 12.29
C GLU A 30 0.24 3.32 11.05
N LEU A 31 -0.37 2.41 10.28
CA LEU A 31 -1.13 2.76 9.09
C LEU A 31 -2.33 3.66 9.43
N TRP A 32 -3.14 3.25 10.39
CA TRP A 32 -4.35 4.01 10.75
C TRP A 32 -4.01 5.37 11.32
N ARG A 33 -2.94 5.48 12.11
CA ARG A 33 -2.43 6.77 12.57
C ARG A 33 -2.00 7.68 11.43
N GLN A 34 -1.40 7.12 10.36
CA GLN A 34 -1.08 7.92 9.17
C GLN A 34 -2.35 8.38 8.45
N CYS A 35 -3.34 7.51 8.32
CA CYS A 35 -4.62 7.88 7.72
C CYS A 35 -5.30 9.01 8.49
N GLU A 36 -5.28 8.96 9.81
CA GLU A 36 -5.83 9.99 10.67
C GLU A 36 -5.05 11.31 10.55
N ASN A 37 -3.71 11.26 10.63
CA ASN A 37 -2.86 12.45 10.56
C ASN A 37 -2.97 13.20 9.23
N PHE A 38 -3.17 12.48 8.12
CA PHE A 38 -3.28 13.05 6.78
C PHE A 38 -4.72 13.16 6.29
N ASN A 39 -5.71 12.78 7.11
CA ASN A 39 -7.11 12.71 6.72
C ASN A 39 -7.33 11.90 5.43
N ALA A 40 -6.61 10.78 5.32
CA ALA A 40 -6.68 9.91 4.15
C ALA A 40 -7.87 8.96 4.28
N ASN A 41 -8.70 8.91 3.26
CA ASN A 41 -9.85 8.02 3.17
C ASN A 41 -9.64 6.86 2.18
N VAL A 42 -8.53 6.88 1.45
CA VAL A 42 -8.12 5.83 0.51
C VAL A 42 -6.69 5.43 0.78
N VAL A 43 -6.43 4.14 0.84
CA VAL A 43 -5.09 3.57 0.98
C VAL A 43 -4.84 2.57 -0.13
N ILE A 44 -3.72 2.72 -0.82
CA ILE A 44 -3.26 1.73 -1.80
C ILE A 44 -2.14 0.92 -1.15
N MET A 45 -2.41 -0.36 -0.95
CA MET A 45 -1.46 -1.30 -0.36
C MET A 45 -0.76 -2.11 -1.45
N TYR A 46 0.56 -2.00 -1.50
CA TYR A 46 1.37 -2.84 -2.37
C TYR A 46 1.71 -4.15 -1.68
N GLN A 47 1.32 -5.24 -2.31
CA GLN A 47 1.61 -6.60 -1.82
C GLN A 47 2.54 -7.31 -2.80
N HIS A 48 3.72 -7.69 -2.32
CA HIS A 48 4.60 -8.54 -3.10
C HIS A 48 4.05 -9.98 -3.12
N VAL A 49 3.94 -10.58 -4.30
CA VAL A 49 3.35 -11.93 -4.50
C VAL A 49 3.97 -13.02 -3.64
N CYS A 50 5.25 -12.88 -3.29
CA CYS A 50 5.98 -13.83 -2.43
C CYS A 50 5.97 -13.46 -0.93
N CYS A 51 5.35 -12.34 -0.53
CA CYS A 51 5.37 -11.89 0.85
C CYS A 51 4.25 -12.54 1.67
N LYS A 52 4.53 -13.70 2.26
CA LYS A 52 3.56 -14.42 3.08
C LYS A 52 3.09 -13.64 4.32
N THR A 53 3.93 -12.78 4.87
CA THR A 53 3.59 -11.96 6.02
C THR A 53 2.48 -10.96 5.68
N MET A 54 2.62 -10.24 4.58
CA MET A 54 1.58 -9.29 4.15
C MET A 54 0.31 -10.01 3.71
N ALA A 55 0.44 -11.12 2.97
CA ALA A 55 -0.70 -11.93 2.57
C ALA A 55 -1.48 -12.47 3.78
N GLY A 56 -0.79 -12.88 4.83
CA GLY A 56 -1.43 -13.34 6.07
C GLY A 56 -2.13 -12.24 6.87
N LEU A 57 -1.73 -10.98 6.70
CA LEU A 57 -2.33 -9.84 7.40
C LEU A 57 -3.48 -9.20 6.62
N GLN A 58 -3.68 -9.55 5.36
CA GLN A 58 -4.65 -8.90 4.47
C GLN A 58 -6.05 -8.86 5.09
N GLY A 59 -6.54 -9.96 5.63
CA GLY A 59 -7.87 -10.03 6.25
C GLY A 59 -8.03 -9.07 7.43
N LEU A 60 -6.98 -8.92 8.25
CA LEU A 60 -7.00 -8.01 9.39
C LEU A 60 -7.04 -6.54 8.94
N PHE A 61 -6.30 -6.20 7.88
CA PHE A 61 -6.36 -4.86 7.28
C PHE A 61 -7.73 -4.56 6.71
N ASP A 62 -8.32 -5.51 5.99
CA ASP A 62 -9.64 -5.33 5.36
C ASP A 62 -10.75 -5.17 6.41
N ASP A 63 -10.71 -5.92 7.50
CA ASP A 63 -11.70 -5.83 8.57
C ASP A 63 -11.61 -4.49 9.28
N GLN A 64 -10.41 -4.06 9.68
CA GLN A 64 -10.22 -2.78 10.35
C GLN A 64 -10.49 -1.58 9.41
N ALA A 65 -10.10 -1.66 8.13
CA ALA A 65 -10.42 -0.62 7.16
C ALA A 65 -11.93 -0.43 7.01
N ARG A 66 -12.68 -1.54 7.01
CA ARG A 66 -14.14 -1.51 6.94
C ARG A 66 -14.77 -0.88 8.19
N GLU A 67 -14.24 -1.18 9.37
CA GLU A 67 -14.67 -0.57 10.62
C GLU A 67 -14.42 0.94 10.68
N LEU A 68 -13.27 1.38 10.13
CA LEU A 68 -12.86 2.78 10.09
C LEU A 68 -13.47 3.57 8.92
N GLY A 69 -14.15 2.89 7.99
CA GLY A 69 -14.69 3.52 6.78
C GLY A 69 -13.62 3.98 5.79
N ILE A 70 -12.44 3.36 5.81
CA ILE A 70 -11.32 3.66 4.92
C ILE A 70 -11.34 2.68 3.75
N HIS A 71 -11.21 3.21 2.53
CA HIS A 71 -11.11 2.40 1.33
C HIS A 71 -9.71 1.82 1.18
N LEU A 72 -9.61 0.50 1.09
CA LEU A 72 -8.34 -0.21 0.96
C LEU A 72 -8.26 -0.92 -0.39
N ILE A 73 -7.25 -0.58 -1.18
CA ILE A 73 -7.02 -1.14 -2.51
C ILE A 73 -5.74 -1.96 -2.49
N TRP A 74 -5.85 -3.27 -2.72
CA TRP A 74 -4.70 -4.15 -2.82
C TRP A 74 -4.18 -4.23 -4.25
N VAL A 75 -2.89 -3.92 -4.40
CA VAL A 75 -2.17 -4.02 -5.68
C VAL A 75 -1.04 -5.02 -5.51
N GLU A 76 -1.17 -6.15 -6.16
CA GLU A 76 -0.11 -7.16 -6.21
C GLU A 76 0.99 -6.73 -7.18
N HIS A 77 2.22 -6.98 -6.81
CA HIS A 77 3.38 -6.72 -7.65
C HIS A 77 4.47 -7.77 -7.42
N ASP A 78 5.36 -7.89 -8.38
CA ASP A 78 6.58 -8.68 -8.27
C ASP A 78 7.78 -7.77 -8.53
N LEU A 79 8.67 -7.68 -7.54
CA LEU A 79 9.91 -6.88 -7.66
C LEU A 79 10.99 -7.57 -8.48
N MET A 80 10.89 -8.88 -8.64
CA MET A 80 11.93 -9.71 -9.24
C MET A 80 11.63 -10.03 -10.71
N ASP A 81 10.37 -10.27 -11.02
CA ASP A 81 9.95 -10.62 -12.38
C ASP A 81 8.80 -9.72 -12.85
N PRO A 82 9.09 -8.71 -13.67
CA PRO A 82 8.09 -7.78 -14.18
C PRO A 82 7.04 -8.43 -15.11
N ARG A 83 7.29 -9.66 -15.57
CA ARG A 83 6.34 -10.41 -16.41
C ARG A 83 5.19 -11.00 -15.61
N THR A 84 5.34 -11.13 -14.29
CA THR A 84 4.34 -11.76 -13.41
C THR A 84 3.12 -10.88 -13.21
N VAL A 85 3.32 -9.57 -13.12
CA VAL A 85 2.25 -8.59 -12.93
C VAL A 85 2.52 -7.38 -13.82
N SER A 86 1.60 -7.10 -14.75
CA SER A 86 1.76 -5.98 -15.66
C SER A 86 1.34 -4.65 -15.02
N ARG A 87 1.92 -3.54 -15.49
CA ARG A 87 1.51 -2.19 -15.09
C ARG A 87 0.05 -1.93 -15.40
N LYS A 88 -0.41 -2.46 -16.52
CA LYS A 88 -1.80 -2.36 -16.97
C LYS A 88 -2.75 -3.02 -15.97
N ASP A 89 -2.39 -4.21 -15.45
CA ASP A 89 -3.20 -4.91 -14.44
C ASP A 89 -3.26 -4.12 -13.13
N MET A 90 -2.11 -3.61 -12.67
CA MET A 90 -2.06 -2.78 -11.46
C MET A 90 -2.93 -1.53 -11.59
N ARG A 91 -2.81 -0.82 -12.72
CA ARG A 91 -3.63 0.36 -13.00
C ARG A 91 -5.11 0.00 -13.12
N GLY A 92 -5.41 -1.08 -13.82
CA GLY A 92 -6.76 -1.59 -13.98
C GLY A 92 -7.46 -1.88 -12.64
N ARG A 93 -6.75 -2.48 -11.68
CA ARG A 93 -7.29 -2.72 -10.33
C ARG A 93 -7.64 -1.41 -9.61
N VAL A 94 -6.75 -0.42 -9.65
CA VAL A 94 -7.00 0.88 -9.02
C VAL A 94 -8.15 1.59 -9.71
N ASN A 95 -8.15 1.68 -11.03
CA ASN A 95 -9.20 2.33 -11.80
C ASN A 95 -10.57 1.66 -11.58
N ASN A 96 -10.64 0.34 -11.62
CA ASN A 96 -11.88 -0.39 -11.36
C ASN A 96 -12.42 -0.11 -9.96
N TYR A 97 -11.56 -0.05 -8.95
CA TYR A 97 -11.99 0.29 -7.60
C TYR A 97 -12.51 1.72 -7.52
N MET A 98 -11.77 2.67 -8.08
CA MET A 98 -12.15 4.09 -8.05
C MET A 98 -13.49 4.33 -8.76
N VAL A 99 -13.71 3.70 -9.92
CA VAL A 99 -14.93 3.89 -10.69
C VAL A 99 -16.11 3.13 -10.09
N ASN A 100 -15.93 1.84 -9.78
CA ASN A 100 -17.07 0.98 -9.42
C ASN A 100 -17.43 1.03 -7.93
N VAL A 101 -16.47 1.30 -7.05
CA VAL A 101 -16.71 1.33 -5.60
C VAL A 101 -16.84 2.76 -5.09
N MET A 102 -15.95 3.63 -5.51
CA MET A 102 -15.96 5.02 -5.07
C MET A 102 -16.79 5.96 -5.96
N HIS A 103 -17.22 5.49 -7.13
CA HIS A 103 -17.95 6.28 -8.13
C HIS A 103 -17.21 7.58 -8.51
N ALA A 104 -15.87 7.51 -8.51
CA ALA A 104 -15.03 8.64 -8.86
C ALA A 104 -14.96 8.81 -10.39
N GLU A 105 -15.11 10.05 -10.85
CA GLU A 105 -14.90 10.38 -12.24
C GLU A 105 -13.41 10.62 -12.52
N PRO A 106 -12.85 10.07 -13.60
CA PRO A 106 -11.45 10.30 -13.95
C PRO A 106 -11.24 11.75 -14.36
N VAL A 107 -10.17 12.36 -13.86
CA VAL A 107 -9.80 13.75 -14.21
C VAL A 107 -9.46 13.88 -15.68
N ASP A 108 -8.81 12.86 -16.25
CA ASP A 108 -8.50 12.78 -17.66
C ASP A 108 -8.84 11.37 -18.19
N PRO A 109 -9.94 11.21 -18.93
CA PRO A 109 -10.36 9.91 -19.48
C PRO A 109 -9.34 9.30 -20.46
N THR A 110 -8.49 10.11 -21.07
CA THR A 110 -7.51 9.62 -22.06
C THR A 110 -6.37 8.85 -21.41
N LEU A 111 -6.15 9.05 -20.11
CA LEU A 111 -5.09 8.37 -19.34
C LEU A 111 -5.48 6.98 -18.82
N ILE A 112 -6.75 6.59 -18.94
CA ILE A 112 -7.24 5.30 -18.46
C ILE A 112 -6.62 4.13 -19.23
N ASP A 113 -6.50 4.27 -20.54
CA ASP A 113 -6.06 3.22 -21.48
C ASP A 113 -4.65 3.45 -22.04
N ILE A 114 -3.82 4.21 -21.35
CA ILE A 114 -2.43 4.39 -21.79
C ILE A 114 -1.68 3.05 -21.74
N ASP A 115 -1.14 2.69 -22.89
CA ASP A 115 -0.17 1.59 -23.00
C ASP A 115 1.23 2.13 -22.64
N ASP A 116 1.60 1.98 -21.39
CA ASP A 116 2.90 2.35 -20.84
C ASP A 116 3.77 1.10 -20.53
N GLU A 117 3.43 -0.03 -21.11
CA GLU A 117 4.23 -1.24 -20.96
C GLU A 117 5.57 -1.05 -21.65
N VAL A 118 6.63 -1.05 -20.84
CA VAL A 118 7.99 -1.05 -21.35
C VAL A 118 8.28 -2.46 -21.85
N THR A 119 8.40 -2.61 -23.15
CA THR A 119 8.95 -3.83 -23.76
C THR A 119 10.45 -3.87 -23.48
N TRP A 120 10.87 -4.83 -22.66
CA TRP A 120 12.29 -5.12 -22.39
C TRP A 120 12.88 -6.02 -23.47
#